data_777d3948c2daa3321bd50e8e8aee5259
#
_entry.id   777d3948c2daa3321bd50e8e8aee5259
#
_cell.length_a   1.000
_cell.length_b   1.000
_cell.length_c   1.000
_cell.angle_alpha   90.00
_cell.angle_beta   90.00
_cell.angle_gamma   90.00
#
_symmetry.space_group_name_H-M   'P 1'
#
loop_
_entity.id
_entity.type
_entity.pdbx_description
1 polymer ?
#
loop_
_entity_poly.entity_id
_entity_poly.type
_entity_poly.pdbx_seq_one_letter_code
_entity_poly.pdbx_strand_id
1 'polypeptide(L)'
;PSDPGVTSTYLPSTPSARASGTPQRGLFSADEYTSVEQFFAGRPSLSPTPLTSLPALANSPGLGTLLAKDETARFGLNAFKLLGARFAIDQLMHAGAVRPGDILVCASEGNHGRAVAHTARAVGCAARVYLSESVAPPRADAIASEGAIVVRVPGTYDDAVRVAASEASTHGWTVISD
;
A
#
# COMPACT_ATOMS: atom_id res chain seq x y z
N PRO A 1 -18.92 24.88 -25.59
CA PRO A 1 -19.62 23.77 -25.01
C PRO A 1 -19.09 23.53 -23.62
N SER A 2 -19.89 23.91 -22.64
CA SER A 2 -19.61 23.79 -21.22
C SER A 2 -19.85 22.36 -20.80
N ASP A 3 -18.86 21.77 -20.15
CA ASP A 3 -18.91 20.44 -19.53
C ASP A 3 -19.80 20.53 -18.27
N PRO A 4 -20.85 19.68 -18.13
CA PRO A 4 -21.71 19.72 -16.96
C PRO A 4 -21.09 18.91 -15.81
N GLY A 5 -20.54 19.64 -14.83
CA GLY A 5 -20.72 19.32 -13.43
C GLY A 5 -20.07 18.09 -12.86
N VAL A 6 -18.78 18.16 -12.53
CA VAL A 6 -18.24 17.43 -11.38
C VAL A 6 -18.61 18.21 -10.13
N THR A 7 -19.70 17.84 -9.48
CA THR A 7 -20.02 18.27 -8.11
C THR A 7 -19.07 17.55 -7.16
N SER A 8 -17.94 18.16 -6.88
CA SER A 8 -17.08 17.76 -5.77
C SER A 8 -17.83 18.08 -4.47
N THR A 9 -18.37 17.07 -3.81
CA THR A 9 -18.88 17.20 -2.45
C THR A 9 -17.69 17.29 -1.50
N TYR A 10 -17.21 18.52 -1.33
CA TYR A 10 -16.23 18.83 -0.31
C TYR A 10 -16.94 18.81 1.06
N LEU A 11 -16.60 17.86 1.92
CA LEU A 11 -16.98 17.92 3.32
C LEU A 11 -16.00 18.87 4.01
N PRO A 12 -16.45 20.06 4.44
CA PRO A 12 -15.58 20.96 5.18
C PRO A 12 -15.19 20.28 6.49
N SER A 13 -13.89 20.13 6.71
CA SER A 13 -13.38 19.75 8.02
C SER A 13 -13.80 20.84 9.02
N THR A 14 -14.66 20.49 9.95
CA THR A 14 -15.07 21.41 11.01
C THR A 14 -13.85 21.87 11.81
N PRO A 15 -13.65 23.17 12.07
CA PRO A 15 -12.52 23.69 12.82
C PRO A 15 -12.40 23.15 14.25
N SER A 16 -13.44 22.52 14.78
CA SER A 16 -13.49 21.99 16.15
C SER A 16 -12.58 20.77 16.38
N ALA A 17 -12.14 20.08 15.34
CA ALA A 17 -11.23 18.93 15.49
C ALA A 17 -9.79 19.32 15.86
N ARG A 18 -9.41 20.60 15.75
CA ARG A 18 -8.09 21.10 16.12
C ARG A 18 -7.95 21.63 17.55
N ALA A 19 -9.03 21.82 18.27
CA ALA A 19 -9.03 22.54 19.56
C ALA A 19 -9.03 21.63 20.80
N SER A 20 -9.29 20.34 20.66
CA SER A 20 -9.17 19.43 21.80
C SER A 20 -7.80 18.74 21.73
N GLY A 21 -6.84 19.25 22.47
CA GLY A 21 -5.51 18.68 22.63
C GLY A 21 -5.46 17.33 23.37
N THR A 22 -6.50 16.53 23.27
CA THR A 22 -6.47 15.14 23.68
C THR A 22 -5.96 14.36 22.46
N PRO A 23 -4.77 13.73 22.53
CA PRO A 23 -4.37 12.79 21.50
C PRO A 23 -5.51 11.77 21.41
N GLN A 24 -6.23 11.70 20.28
CA GLN A 24 -6.98 10.49 20.02
C GLN A 24 -5.98 9.36 20.24
N ARG A 25 -6.27 8.45 21.15
CA ARG A 25 -5.50 7.22 21.28
C ARG A 25 -5.51 6.61 19.89
N GLY A 26 -4.38 6.75 19.19
CA GLY A 26 -4.22 6.24 17.85
C GLY A 26 -4.45 4.73 17.89
N LEU A 27 -4.80 4.18 16.75
CA LEU A 27 -4.86 2.72 16.55
C LEU A 27 -3.52 2.04 16.85
N PHE A 28 -2.44 2.82 16.98
CA PHE A 28 -1.07 2.36 17.20
C PHE A 28 -0.55 2.82 18.56
N SER A 29 0.15 1.92 19.24
CA SER A 29 0.88 2.22 20.47
C SER A 29 2.16 3.02 20.19
N ALA A 30 2.75 3.61 21.23
CA ALA A 30 4.04 4.30 21.13
C ALA A 30 5.17 3.34 20.71
N ASP A 31 5.11 2.08 21.14
CA ASP A 31 6.12 1.06 20.81
C ASP A 31 6.04 0.67 19.32
N GLU A 32 4.81 0.52 18.78
CA GLU A 32 4.61 0.26 17.35
C GLU A 32 5.14 1.44 16.51
N TYR A 33 4.87 2.68 16.91
CA TYR A 33 5.40 3.86 16.24
C TYR A 33 6.95 3.87 16.27
N THR A 34 7.56 3.60 17.41
CA THR A 34 9.01 3.53 17.58
C THR A 34 9.63 2.43 16.70
N SER A 35 8.98 1.26 16.62
CA SER A 35 9.40 0.16 15.77
C SER A 35 9.43 0.56 14.29
N VAL A 36 8.39 1.26 13.84
CA VAL A 36 8.32 1.78 12.46
C VAL A 36 9.41 2.81 12.19
N GLU A 37 9.62 3.77 13.10
CA GLU A 37 10.68 4.77 12.95
C GLU A 37 12.06 4.14 12.87
N GLN A 38 12.37 3.21 13.75
CA GLN A 38 13.65 2.48 13.76
C GLN A 38 13.86 1.68 12.47
N PHE A 39 12.82 1.03 11.98
CA PHE A 39 12.87 0.32 10.71
C PHE A 39 13.27 1.23 9.55
N PHE A 40 12.67 2.41 9.44
CA PHE A 40 12.96 3.34 8.35
C PHE A 40 14.28 4.10 8.54
N ALA A 41 14.65 4.47 9.77
CA ALA A 41 15.89 5.17 10.07
C ALA A 41 17.14 4.41 9.65
N GLY A 42 17.12 3.08 9.73
CA GLY A 42 18.22 2.21 9.30
C GLY A 42 18.32 1.97 7.79
N ARG A 43 17.45 2.60 6.99
CA ARG A 43 17.32 2.30 5.54
C ARG A 43 17.30 3.59 4.70
N PRO A 44 18.46 4.13 4.31
CA PRO A 44 18.54 5.38 3.52
C PRO A 44 17.77 5.33 2.20
N SER A 45 17.62 4.15 1.59
CA SER A 45 16.81 3.95 0.38
C SER A 45 15.31 4.20 0.61
N LEU A 46 14.88 4.25 1.86
CA LEU A 46 13.50 4.53 2.26
C LEU A 46 13.31 5.99 2.72
N SER A 47 14.19 6.88 2.28
CA SER A 47 14.16 8.31 2.64
C SER A 47 12.82 8.98 2.32
N PRO A 48 12.47 10.06 3.04
CA PRO A 48 11.25 10.81 2.76
C PRO A 48 11.20 11.34 1.32
N THR A 49 10.03 11.22 0.70
CA THR A 49 9.74 11.83 -0.60
C THR A 49 9.35 13.30 -0.44
N PRO A 50 9.43 14.12 -1.51
CA PRO A 50 9.10 15.53 -1.44
C PRO A 50 7.68 15.82 -0.96
N LEU A 51 7.52 16.95 -0.29
CA LEU A 51 6.22 17.56 -0.01
C LEU A 51 6.14 18.85 -0.82
N THR A 52 5.37 18.82 -1.90
CA THR A 52 5.29 19.89 -2.89
C THR A 52 4.11 20.81 -2.64
N SER A 53 4.35 22.12 -2.56
CA SER A 53 3.27 23.10 -2.47
C SER A 53 2.61 23.32 -3.84
N LEU A 54 1.28 23.39 -3.86
CA LEU A 54 0.45 23.58 -5.03
C LEU A 54 -0.35 24.90 -4.94
N PRO A 55 0.34 26.08 -4.96
CA PRO A 55 -0.31 27.37 -4.70
C PRO A 55 -1.36 27.72 -5.76
N ALA A 56 -1.17 27.33 -7.02
CA ALA A 56 -2.15 27.58 -8.09
C ALA A 56 -3.49 26.86 -7.84
N LEU A 57 -3.45 25.67 -7.24
CA LEU A 57 -4.65 24.93 -6.85
C LEU A 57 -5.21 25.41 -5.50
N ALA A 58 -4.36 25.95 -4.63
CA ALA A 58 -4.76 26.50 -3.35
C ALA A 58 -5.55 27.82 -3.47
N ASN A 59 -5.43 28.53 -4.61
CA ASN A 59 -6.19 29.75 -4.90
C ASN A 59 -7.69 29.50 -5.08
N SER A 60 -8.15 28.26 -5.06
CA SER A 60 -9.59 27.96 -5.02
C SER A 60 -10.20 28.49 -3.72
N PRO A 61 -11.45 29.01 -3.75
CA PRO A 61 -12.09 29.58 -2.58
C PRO A 61 -12.09 28.60 -1.38
N GLY A 62 -11.60 29.07 -0.25
CA GLY A 62 -11.61 28.32 1.02
C GLY A 62 -10.38 27.45 1.32
N LEU A 63 -9.38 27.36 0.42
CA LEU A 63 -8.14 26.67 0.70
C LEU A 63 -7.03 27.66 1.08
N GLY A 64 -6.44 27.49 2.26
CA GLY A 64 -5.28 28.27 2.69
C GLY A 64 -3.97 27.75 2.12
N THR A 65 -3.76 26.42 2.18
CA THR A 65 -2.57 25.75 1.68
C THR A 65 -2.94 24.38 1.15
N LEU A 66 -2.38 24.02 -0.01
CA LEU A 66 -2.50 22.67 -0.57
C LEU A 66 -1.09 22.10 -0.77
N LEU A 67 -0.86 20.94 -0.18
CA LEU A 67 0.42 20.23 -0.28
C LEU A 67 0.17 18.84 -0.89
N ALA A 68 1.03 18.44 -1.82
CA ALA A 68 1.05 17.09 -2.37
C ALA A 68 2.28 16.33 -1.85
N LYS A 69 2.06 15.16 -1.26
CA LYS A 69 3.12 14.20 -0.97
C LYS A 69 3.47 13.46 -2.26
N ASP A 70 4.63 13.74 -2.81
CA ASP A 70 5.02 13.21 -4.12
C ASP A 70 5.65 11.82 -3.99
N GLU A 71 4.88 10.79 -4.29
CA GLU A 71 5.31 9.39 -4.29
C GLU A 71 5.65 8.86 -5.70
N THR A 72 5.71 9.73 -6.72
CA THR A 72 5.92 9.33 -8.13
C THR A 72 7.30 8.72 -8.39
N ALA A 73 8.29 9.03 -7.55
CA ALA A 73 9.64 8.46 -7.65
C ALA A 73 9.91 7.34 -6.62
N ARG A 74 8.89 6.92 -5.84
CA ARG A 74 9.07 5.96 -4.76
C ARG A 74 9.52 4.59 -5.31
N PHE A 75 10.78 4.22 -5.06
CA PHE A 75 11.40 2.92 -5.34
C PHE A 75 11.26 2.41 -6.80
N GLY A 76 10.99 3.28 -7.76
CA GLY A 76 10.67 2.86 -9.13
C GLY A 76 9.32 2.19 -9.29
N LEU A 77 8.56 2.00 -8.20
CA LEU A 77 7.20 1.46 -8.23
C LEU A 77 6.13 2.54 -8.36
N ASN A 78 6.51 3.80 -8.18
CA ASN A 78 5.63 4.96 -8.23
C ASN A 78 4.46 4.87 -7.25
N ALA A 79 4.69 4.25 -6.07
CA ALA A 79 3.65 4.02 -5.08
C ALA A 79 4.23 3.84 -3.66
N PHE A 80 3.52 4.35 -2.66
CA PHE A 80 3.92 4.25 -1.25
C PHE A 80 3.68 2.87 -0.63
N LYS A 81 2.88 2.00 -1.25
CA LYS A 81 2.50 0.68 -0.70
C LYS A 81 3.70 -0.22 -0.36
N LEU A 82 4.86 0.02 -1.01
CA LEU A 82 6.07 -0.72 -0.67
C LEU A 82 6.52 -0.51 0.78
N LEU A 83 6.26 0.67 1.37
CA LEU A 83 6.64 0.95 2.76
C LEU A 83 5.97 -0.05 3.72
N GLY A 84 4.64 -0.21 3.62
CA GLY A 84 3.90 -1.14 4.46
C GLY A 84 4.25 -2.61 4.19
N ALA A 85 4.28 -3.01 2.93
CA ALA A 85 4.63 -4.38 2.56
C ALA A 85 6.04 -4.76 3.03
N ARG A 86 7.02 -3.85 2.89
CA ARG A 86 8.38 -4.06 3.34
C ARG A 86 8.47 -4.21 4.86
N PHE A 87 7.80 -3.33 5.61
CA PHE A 87 7.76 -3.39 7.06
C PHE A 87 7.10 -4.69 7.55
N ALA A 88 5.91 -5.02 7.04
CA ALA A 88 5.19 -6.21 7.47
C ALA A 88 5.98 -7.51 7.21
N ILE A 89 6.55 -7.65 6.02
CA ILE A 89 7.34 -8.85 5.68
C ILE A 89 8.61 -8.92 6.55
N ASP A 90 9.29 -7.80 6.80
CA ASP A 90 10.47 -7.74 7.67
C ASP A 90 10.13 -8.19 9.10
N GLN A 91 9.01 -7.72 9.65
CA GLN A 91 8.53 -8.14 10.98
C GLN A 91 8.23 -9.64 11.04
N LEU A 92 7.59 -10.20 10.01
CA LEU A 92 7.32 -11.63 9.92
C LEU A 92 8.60 -12.47 9.84
N MET A 93 9.61 -11.97 9.12
CA MET A 93 10.92 -12.64 9.04
C MET A 93 11.65 -12.58 10.38
N HIS A 94 11.64 -11.45 11.09
CA HIS A 94 12.24 -11.34 12.43
C HIS A 94 11.56 -12.25 13.45
N ALA A 95 10.24 -12.41 13.33
CA ALA A 95 9.48 -13.35 14.16
C ALA A 95 9.68 -14.84 13.78
N GLY A 96 10.41 -15.11 12.69
CA GLY A 96 10.60 -16.47 12.18
C GLY A 96 9.37 -17.08 11.52
N ALA A 97 8.32 -16.27 11.31
CA ALA A 97 7.09 -16.69 10.66
C ALA A 97 7.19 -16.75 9.12
N VAL A 98 8.17 -16.05 8.56
CA VAL A 98 8.53 -16.10 7.13
C VAL A 98 10.03 -16.34 6.99
N ARG A 99 10.43 -17.18 6.03
CA ARG A 99 11.82 -17.53 5.73
C ARG A 99 12.07 -17.45 4.23
N PRO A 100 13.32 -17.25 3.78
CA PRO A 100 13.66 -17.40 2.37
C PRO A 100 13.19 -18.76 1.83
N GLY A 101 12.56 -18.74 0.66
CA GLY A 101 11.94 -19.92 0.04
C GLY A 101 10.43 -20.04 0.29
N ASP A 102 9.88 -19.32 1.26
CA ASP A 102 8.43 -19.34 1.51
C ASP A 102 7.63 -18.63 0.41
N ILE A 103 6.34 -18.90 0.38
CA ILE A 103 5.39 -18.27 -0.56
C ILE A 103 4.55 -17.26 0.21
N LEU A 104 4.59 -16.01 -0.25
CA LEU A 104 3.76 -14.91 0.24
C LEU A 104 2.57 -14.72 -0.70
N VAL A 105 1.39 -14.53 -0.12
CA VAL A 105 0.14 -14.45 -0.85
C VAL A 105 -0.56 -13.13 -0.56
N CYS A 106 -1.11 -12.49 -1.58
CA CYS A 106 -2.06 -11.39 -1.38
C CYS A 106 -3.13 -11.38 -2.48
N ALA A 107 -4.28 -10.76 -2.17
CA ALA A 107 -5.23 -10.32 -3.18
C ALA A 107 -4.99 -8.84 -3.44
N SER A 108 -4.81 -8.44 -4.70
CA SER A 108 -4.56 -7.03 -5.03
C SER A 108 -4.71 -6.74 -6.51
N GLU A 109 -5.36 -5.64 -6.83
CA GLU A 109 -5.55 -5.19 -8.21
C GLU A 109 -4.50 -4.14 -8.67
N GLY A 110 -3.42 -3.95 -7.89
CA GLY A 110 -2.44 -2.91 -8.23
C GLY A 110 -1.22 -2.83 -7.32
N ASN A 111 -1.03 -1.65 -6.73
CA ASN A 111 0.22 -1.27 -6.06
C ASN A 111 0.58 -2.12 -4.84
N HIS A 112 -0.41 -2.68 -4.11
CA HIS A 112 -0.10 -3.59 -3.00
C HIS A 112 0.50 -4.91 -3.52
N GLY A 113 -0.10 -5.51 -4.55
CA GLY A 113 0.44 -6.73 -5.18
C GLY A 113 1.85 -6.54 -5.73
N ARG A 114 2.12 -5.40 -6.38
CA ARG A 114 3.47 -5.04 -6.84
C ARG A 114 4.45 -4.93 -5.65
N ALA A 115 4.03 -4.27 -4.57
CA ALA A 115 4.85 -4.08 -3.38
C ALA A 115 5.19 -5.42 -2.68
N VAL A 116 4.22 -6.31 -2.55
CA VAL A 116 4.43 -7.65 -1.99
C VAL A 116 5.38 -8.47 -2.88
N ALA A 117 5.15 -8.48 -4.21
CA ALA A 117 6.00 -9.18 -5.17
C ALA A 117 7.45 -8.68 -5.13
N HIS A 118 7.64 -7.36 -5.20
CA HIS A 118 8.95 -6.72 -5.12
C HIS A 118 9.68 -7.08 -3.82
N THR A 119 8.97 -7.00 -2.68
CA THR A 119 9.57 -7.30 -1.38
C THR A 119 9.88 -8.78 -1.25
N ALA A 120 8.97 -9.68 -1.64
CA ALA A 120 9.18 -11.12 -1.61
C ALA A 120 10.46 -11.51 -2.36
N ARG A 121 10.62 -11.03 -3.60
CA ARG A 121 11.83 -11.24 -4.39
C ARG A 121 13.09 -10.74 -3.66
N ALA A 122 13.04 -9.57 -3.04
CA ALA A 122 14.18 -8.98 -2.34
C ALA A 122 14.61 -9.76 -1.10
N VAL A 123 13.72 -10.55 -0.49
CA VAL A 123 14.00 -11.36 0.69
C VAL A 123 14.12 -12.87 0.39
N GLY A 124 14.14 -13.24 -0.90
CA GLY A 124 14.28 -14.63 -1.32
C GLY A 124 13.02 -15.48 -1.19
N CYS A 125 11.84 -14.84 -1.11
CA CYS A 125 10.52 -15.49 -1.11
C CYS A 125 9.91 -15.45 -2.51
N ALA A 126 8.94 -16.34 -2.76
CA ALA A 126 8.05 -16.25 -3.92
C ALA A 126 6.78 -15.44 -3.55
N ALA A 127 6.13 -14.83 -4.55
CA ALA A 127 4.87 -14.15 -4.38
C ALA A 127 3.80 -14.74 -5.31
N ARG A 128 2.59 -14.95 -4.77
CA ARG A 128 1.37 -15.25 -5.55
C ARG A 128 0.36 -14.15 -5.32
N VAL A 129 -0.04 -13.50 -6.39
CA VAL A 129 -0.99 -12.37 -6.32
C VAL A 129 -2.28 -12.76 -7.03
N TYR A 130 -3.34 -12.79 -6.27
CA TYR A 130 -4.68 -13.09 -6.74
C TYR A 130 -5.42 -11.82 -7.10
N LEU A 131 -5.98 -11.75 -8.28
CA LEU A 131 -6.74 -10.60 -8.75
C LEU A 131 -7.96 -11.03 -9.54
N SER A 132 -9.00 -10.21 -9.52
CA SER A 132 -10.19 -10.42 -10.32
C SER A 132 -9.82 -10.50 -11.81
N GLU A 133 -10.47 -11.39 -12.55
CA GLU A 133 -10.25 -11.48 -14.00
C GLU A 133 -10.67 -10.21 -14.76
N SER A 134 -11.48 -9.34 -14.14
CA SER A 134 -11.84 -8.02 -14.69
C SER A 134 -10.71 -7.01 -14.69
N VAL A 135 -9.62 -7.27 -13.96
CA VAL A 135 -8.46 -6.36 -13.87
C VAL A 135 -7.78 -6.26 -15.23
N ALA A 136 -7.55 -5.03 -15.68
CA ALA A 136 -6.93 -4.76 -16.96
C ALA A 136 -5.54 -5.41 -17.09
N PRO A 137 -5.20 -6.01 -18.25
CA PRO A 137 -3.93 -6.70 -18.47
C PRO A 137 -2.69 -5.90 -18.04
N PRO A 138 -2.55 -4.58 -18.32
CA PRO A 138 -1.35 -3.83 -17.92
C PRO A 138 -1.08 -3.82 -16.41
N ARG A 139 -2.14 -3.92 -15.57
CA ARG A 139 -1.97 -4.01 -14.11
C ARG A 139 -1.45 -5.38 -13.70
N ALA A 140 -1.97 -6.44 -14.30
CA ALA A 140 -1.50 -7.80 -14.06
C ALA A 140 -0.04 -7.96 -14.51
N ASP A 141 0.30 -7.42 -15.69
CA ASP A 141 1.66 -7.44 -16.23
C ASP A 141 2.64 -6.66 -15.32
N ALA A 142 2.22 -5.51 -14.78
CA ALA A 142 3.02 -4.75 -13.83
C ALA A 142 3.29 -5.52 -12.52
N ILE A 143 2.36 -6.35 -12.06
CA ILE A 143 2.56 -7.23 -10.90
C ILE A 143 3.50 -8.38 -11.28
N ALA A 144 3.28 -9.02 -12.42
CA ALA A 144 4.11 -10.12 -12.90
C ALA A 144 5.57 -9.68 -13.13
N SER A 145 5.80 -8.45 -13.62
CA SER A 145 7.14 -7.91 -13.85
C SER A 145 7.97 -7.76 -12.56
N GLU A 146 7.31 -7.69 -11.40
CA GLU A 146 8.00 -7.73 -10.09
C GLU A 146 8.38 -9.16 -9.66
N GLY A 147 8.05 -10.19 -10.46
CA GLY A 147 8.39 -11.58 -10.21
C GLY A 147 7.29 -12.40 -9.54
N ALA A 148 6.06 -11.89 -9.44
CA ALA A 148 4.95 -12.64 -8.89
C ALA A 148 4.33 -13.62 -9.88
N ILE A 149 3.81 -14.73 -9.35
CA ILE A 149 2.83 -15.57 -10.04
C ILE A 149 1.47 -14.89 -9.89
N VAL A 150 0.93 -14.43 -11.01
CA VAL A 150 -0.39 -13.79 -11.05
C VAL A 150 -1.47 -14.85 -11.28
N VAL A 151 -2.45 -14.89 -10.39
CA VAL A 151 -3.61 -15.80 -10.47
C VAL A 151 -4.87 -14.99 -10.72
N ARG A 152 -5.49 -15.18 -11.88
CA ARG A 152 -6.78 -14.55 -12.20
C ARG A 152 -7.92 -15.39 -11.64
N VAL A 153 -8.80 -14.73 -10.90
CA VAL A 153 -9.95 -15.36 -10.23
C VAL A 153 -11.22 -14.84 -10.89
N PRO A 154 -12.12 -15.74 -11.33
CA PRO A 154 -13.46 -15.33 -11.77
C PRO A 154 -14.21 -14.60 -10.67
N GLY A 155 -14.88 -13.50 -11.03
CA GLY A 155 -15.69 -12.72 -10.10
C GLY A 155 -15.06 -11.41 -9.65
N THR A 156 -15.34 -11.02 -8.41
CA THR A 156 -15.01 -9.74 -7.81
C THR A 156 -13.66 -9.75 -7.10
N TYR A 157 -13.24 -8.57 -6.59
CA TYR A 157 -12.10 -8.47 -5.68
C TYR A 157 -12.27 -9.33 -4.42
N ASP A 158 -13.48 -9.37 -3.85
CA ASP A 158 -13.77 -10.19 -2.66
C ASP A 158 -13.66 -11.69 -2.96
N ASP A 159 -13.96 -12.11 -4.20
CA ASP A 159 -13.71 -13.48 -4.64
C ASP A 159 -12.22 -13.80 -4.66
N ALA A 160 -11.41 -12.88 -5.18
CA ALA A 160 -9.96 -13.04 -5.18
C ALA A 160 -9.38 -13.11 -3.75
N VAL A 161 -9.89 -12.28 -2.82
CA VAL A 161 -9.52 -12.33 -1.39
C VAL A 161 -9.85 -13.70 -0.80
N ARG A 162 -11.06 -14.23 -1.03
CA ARG A 162 -11.47 -15.54 -0.51
C ARG A 162 -10.62 -16.69 -1.06
N VAL A 163 -10.34 -16.66 -2.35
CA VAL A 163 -9.50 -17.70 -2.98
C VAL A 163 -8.07 -17.61 -2.44
N ALA A 164 -7.49 -16.41 -2.36
CA ALA A 164 -6.16 -16.23 -1.81
C ALA A 164 -6.03 -16.76 -0.37
N ALA A 165 -7.01 -16.47 0.48
CA ALA A 165 -7.04 -16.96 1.88
C ALA A 165 -7.19 -18.48 1.94
N SER A 166 -8.06 -19.06 1.11
CA SER A 166 -8.28 -20.52 1.04
C SER A 166 -7.03 -21.27 0.59
N GLU A 167 -6.39 -20.81 -0.48
CA GLU A 167 -5.15 -21.39 -1.00
C GLU A 167 -4.01 -21.27 0.02
N ALA A 168 -3.88 -20.11 0.65
CA ALA A 168 -2.88 -19.89 1.70
C ALA A 168 -3.08 -20.87 2.87
N SER A 169 -4.32 -21.03 3.34
CA SER A 169 -4.65 -21.98 4.41
C SER A 169 -4.36 -23.44 4.03
N THR A 170 -4.70 -23.82 2.80
CA THR A 170 -4.51 -25.19 2.30
C THR A 170 -3.04 -25.57 2.21
N HIS A 171 -2.19 -24.62 1.81
CA HIS A 171 -0.80 -24.86 1.51
C HIS A 171 0.17 -24.37 2.61
N GLY A 172 -0.31 -23.77 3.68
CA GLY A 172 0.52 -23.18 4.73
C GLY A 172 1.31 -21.93 4.28
N TRP A 173 0.78 -21.17 3.33
CA TRP A 173 1.41 -19.95 2.84
C TRP A 173 1.02 -18.74 3.70
N THR A 174 1.86 -17.72 3.71
CA THR A 174 1.62 -16.50 4.50
C THR A 174 0.87 -15.45 3.70
N VAL A 175 -0.26 -15.00 4.23
CA VAL A 175 -1.04 -13.89 3.65
C VAL A 175 -0.47 -12.55 4.09
N ILE A 176 -0.21 -11.67 3.12
CA ILE A 176 0.17 -10.26 3.33
C ILE A 176 -1.01 -9.40 2.91
N SER A 177 -1.80 -8.98 3.90
CA SER A 177 -3.00 -8.17 3.66
C SER A 177 -2.67 -6.67 3.57
N ASP A 178 -3.55 -5.93 2.87
CA ASP A 178 -3.49 -4.46 2.75
C ASP A 178 -4.24 -3.79 3.91
#